data_5b97c9a398a4ffa1838de844db80442d
#
_entry.id   5b97c9a398a4ffa1838de844db80442d
#
_cell.length_a   1.000
_cell.length_b   1.000
_cell.length_c   1.000
_cell.angle_alpha   90.00
_cell.angle_beta   90.00
_cell.angle_gamma   90.00
#
_symmetry.space_group_name_H-M   'P 1'
#
loop_
_entity.id
_entity.type
_entity.pdbx_description
1 polymer ?
#
loop_
_entity_poly.entity_id
_entity_poly.type
_entity_poly.pdbx_seq_one_letter_code
_entity_poly.pdbx_strand_id
1 'polypeptide(L)'
;MLNMPSKLHVIGTPVSSDKIVTSSSTHPELNIQPQEMPILMTFANSPYLFMGKFTVEKNVTLYFAPKSELNQNKINWKPLTTASDEIQNIIAYGNDLYLLSSKGNPHFNILKTNLQKPDLKNAEIVFKGTSEWKVSKIFLAKDFIIINKSKNELIIKQSFYNLKTGKVSSPEIKLE
;
A
#
# COMPACT_ATOMS: atom_id res chain seq x y z
N MET A 1 -17.36 3.62 15.38
CA MET A 1 -18.01 4.43 14.34
C MET A 1 -18.36 3.53 13.18
N LEU A 2 -19.50 3.73 12.54
CA LEU A 2 -19.94 2.92 11.39
C LEU A 2 -20.17 3.84 10.18
N ASN A 3 -20.06 3.27 8.96
CA ASN A 3 -20.31 3.97 7.70
C ASN A 3 -19.44 5.23 7.49
N MET A 4 -18.18 5.18 7.89
CA MET A 4 -17.27 6.31 7.74
C MET A 4 -16.89 6.53 6.26
N PRO A 5 -17.09 7.76 5.71
CA PRO A 5 -16.61 8.07 4.37
C PRO A 5 -15.15 8.52 4.39
N SER A 6 -14.46 8.35 3.28
CA SER A 6 -13.25 9.14 3.00
C SER A 6 -13.62 10.50 2.47
N LYS A 7 -12.97 11.54 2.96
CA LYS A 7 -13.18 12.91 2.55
C LYS A 7 -11.89 13.59 2.12
N LEU A 8 -12.00 14.53 1.21
CA LEU A 8 -10.94 15.46 0.83
C LEU A 8 -11.24 16.80 1.48
N HIS A 9 -10.35 17.24 2.37
CA HIS A 9 -10.39 18.55 2.98
C HIS A 9 -9.45 19.50 2.25
N VAL A 10 -9.90 20.73 1.98
CA VAL A 10 -9.07 21.81 1.46
C VAL A 10 -8.66 22.68 2.63
N ILE A 11 -7.36 22.81 2.88
CA ILE A 11 -6.84 23.62 4.00
C ILE A 11 -7.32 25.06 3.87
N GLY A 12 -7.86 25.60 4.97
CA GLY A 12 -8.42 26.95 5.00
C GLY A 12 -9.92 27.03 4.71
N THR A 13 -10.60 25.91 4.42
CA THR A 13 -12.06 25.88 4.24
C THR A 13 -12.75 25.24 5.45
N PRO A 14 -14.06 25.49 5.66
CA PRO A 14 -14.85 24.81 6.69
C PRO A 14 -14.95 23.31 6.41
N VAL A 15 -14.91 22.46 7.46
CA VAL A 15 -15.07 20.98 7.35
C VAL A 15 -16.41 20.60 6.70
N SER A 16 -17.44 21.43 6.82
CA SER A 16 -18.75 21.23 6.17
C SER A 16 -18.68 21.26 4.64
N SER A 17 -17.61 21.84 4.06
CA SER A 17 -17.38 21.88 2.61
C SER A 17 -16.53 20.70 2.09
N ASP A 18 -16.14 19.76 2.96
CA ASP A 18 -15.34 18.61 2.57
C ASP A 18 -16.04 17.75 1.51
N LYS A 19 -15.30 17.44 0.47
CA LYS A 19 -15.79 16.54 -0.59
C LYS A 19 -15.72 15.09 -0.11
N ILE A 20 -16.87 14.38 -0.13
CA ILE A 20 -16.87 12.92 0.03
C ILE A 20 -16.23 12.31 -1.22
N VAL A 21 -15.14 11.56 -1.03
CA VAL A 21 -14.41 10.89 -2.13
C VAL A 21 -14.91 9.47 -2.31
N THR A 22 -15.09 8.73 -1.21
CA THR A 22 -15.55 7.33 -1.25
C THR A 22 -16.34 7.00 0.00
N SER A 23 -17.50 6.38 -0.20
CA SER A 23 -18.38 5.85 0.85
C SER A 23 -19.22 4.72 0.30
N SER A 24 -19.95 4.00 1.16
CA SER A 24 -20.93 2.99 0.74
C SER A 24 -22.06 3.56 -0.13
N SER A 25 -22.43 4.85 0.09
CA SER A 25 -23.47 5.51 -0.68
C SER A 25 -22.99 6.04 -2.04
N THR A 26 -21.76 6.55 -2.13
CA THR A 26 -21.21 7.09 -3.39
C THR A 26 -20.67 5.99 -4.30
N HIS A 27 -20.27 4.84 -3.74
CA HIS A 27 -19.69 3.71 -4.46
C HIS A 27 -20.32 2.39 -3.96
N PRO A 28 -21.63 2.16 -4.21
CA PRO A 28 -22.31 0.94 -3.77
C PRO A 28 -21.71 -0.33 -4.37
N GLU A 29 -21.09 -0.23 -5.55
CA GLU A 29 -20.39 -1.33 -6.24
C GLU A 29 -19.19 -1.89 -5.45
N LEU A 30 -18.61 -1.11 -4.53
CA LEU A 30 -17.49 -1.56 -3.69
C LEU A 30 -17.95 -2.40 -2.50
N ASN A 31 -19.26 -2.47 -2.24
CA ASN A 31 -19.84 -3.20 -1.12
C ASN A 31 -19.10 -2.93 0.21
N ILE A 32 -18.92 -1.64 0.52
CA ILE A 32 -18.24 -1.20 1.76
C ILE A 32 -19.17 -1.49 2.94
N GLN A 33 -18.74 -2.38 3.84
CA GLN A 33 -19.52 -2.75 5.01
C GLN A 33 -19.50 -1.64 6.07
N PRO A 34 -20.52 -1.54 6.96
CA PRO A 34 -20.58 -0.46 7.95
C PRO A 34 -19.34 -0.30 8.82
N GLN A 35 -18.64 -1.40 9.15
CA GLN A 35 -17.43 -1.42 9.96
C GLN A 35 -16.14 -1.18 9.16
N GLU A 36 -16.21 -1.19 7.84
CA GLU A 36 -15.06 -0.93 6.97
C GLU A 36 -14.82 0.57 6.81
N MET A 37 -13.56 0.97 6.93
CA MET A 37 -13.13 2.35 6.68
C MET A 37 -12.42 2.41 5.32
N PRO A 38 -12.98 3.11 4.32
CA PRO A 38 -12.28 3.37 3.07
C PRO A 38 -11.18 4.42 3.33
N ILE A 39 -9.92 4.01 3.35
CA ILE A 39 -8.79 4.91 3.56
C ILE A 39 -8.09 5.15 2.23
N LEU A 40 -7.91 6.43 1.90
CA LEU A 40 -7.21 6.86 0.69
C LEU A 40 -5.71 7.01 0.95
N MET A 41 -4.91 6.58 -0.02
CA MET A 41 -3.45 6.68 0.03
C MET A 41 -2.93 7.21 -1.30
N THR A 42 -1.93 8.07 -1.25
CA THR A 42 -1.19 8.57 -2.42
C THR A 42 0.30 8.46 -2.18
N PHE A 43 1.05 8.30 -3.25
CA PHE A 43 2.51 8.35 -3.24
C PHE A 43 2.96 9.49 -4.14
N ALA A 44 3.93 10.30 -3.70
CA ALA A 44 4.37 11.50 -4.40
C ALA A 44 4.81 11.23 -5.85
N ASN A 45 5.52 10.11 -6.05
CA ASN A 45 6.08 9.71 -7.34
C ASN A 45 5.22 8.71 -8.09
N SER A 46 3.91 8.62 -7.80
CA SER A 46 2.99 7.74 -8.53
C SER A 46 1.80 8.53 -9.05
N PRO A 47 1.35 8.29 -10.31
CA PRO A 47 0.16 8.90 -10.88
C PRO A 47 -1.13 8.24 -10.40
N TYR A 48 -1.07 7.31 -9.44
CA TYR A 48 -2.22 6.56 -8.96
C TYR A 48 -2.65 6.97 -7.55
N LEU A 49 -3.93 6.84 -7.31
CA LEU A 49 -4.61 6.92 -6.03
C LEU A 49 -5.01 5.50 -5.62
N PHE A 50 -4.88 5.20 -4.34
CA PHE A 50 -5.25 3.90 -3.77
C PHE A 50 -6.34 4.09 -2.73
N MET A 51 -7.20 3.10 -2.60
CA MET A 51 -8.20 3.02 -1.55
C MET A 51 -8.14 1.62 -0.94
N GLY A 52 -7.99 1.56 0.37
CA GLY A 52 -8.08 0.32 1.13
C GLY A 52 -9.35 0.28 1.96
N LYS A 53 -10.02 -0.89 2.01
CA LYS A 53 -11.08 -1.14 2.98
C LYS A 53 -10.44 -1.71 4.24
N PHE A 54 -10.34 -0.87 5.27
CA PHE A 54 -9.68 -1.22 6.53
C PHE A 54 -10.69 -1.61 7.60
N THR A 55 -10.34 -2.64 8.34
CA THR A 55 -11.03 -3.12 9.54
C THR A 55 -9.99 -3.38 10.64
N VAL A 56 -10.34 -4.13 11.67
CA VAL A 56 -9.40 -4.68 12.65
C VAL A 56 -8.56 -5.84 12.11
N GLU A 57 -8.90 -6.34 10.93
CA GLU A 57 -8.17 -7.41 10.27
C GLU A 57 -6.85 -6.91 9.68
N LYS A 58 -5.84 -7.78 9.64
CA LYS A 58 -4.50 -7.44 9.15
C LYS A 58 -4.45 -7.31 7.63
N ASN A 59 -5.27 -8.09 6.91
CA ASN A 59 -5.23 -8.19 5.46
C ASN A 59 -6.20 -7.22 4.82
N VAL A 60 -5.71 -6.41 3.91
CA VAL A 60 -6.47 -5.29 3.33
C VAL A 60 -6.90 -5.60 1.90
N THR A 61 -8.17 -5.34 1.60
CA THR A 61 -8.65 -5.28 0.21
C THR A 61 -8.34 -3.89 -0.35
N LEU A 62 -7.62 -3.85 -1.47
CA LEU A 62 -7.17 -2.62 -2.10
C LEU A 62 -7.80 -2.41 -3.47
N TYR A 63 -8.00 -1.15 -3.79
CA TYR A 63 -8.42 -0.65 -5.09
C TYR A 63 -7.48 0.48 -5.52
N PHE A 64 -7.45 0.78 -6.81
CA PHE A 64 -6.67 1.89 -7.34
C PHE A 64 -7.41 2.60 -8.47
N ALA A 65 -7.02 3.84 -8.73
CA ALA A 65 -7.51 4.65 -9.83
C ALA A 65 -6.43 5.67 -10.25
N PRO A 66 -6.52 6.28 -11.44
CA PRO A 66 -5.70 7.43 -11.79
C PRO A 66 -5.91 8.58 -10.78
N LYS A 67 -4.82 9.19 -10.31
CA LYS A 67 -4.87 10.30 -9.35
C LYS A 67 -5.64 11.51 -9.89
N SER A 68 -5.66 11.69 -11.22
CA SER A 68 -6.44 12.73 -11.89
C SER A 68 -7.96 12.62 -11.64
N GLU A 69 -8.46 11.42 -11.33
CA GLU A 69 -9.88 11.21 -11.05
C GLU A 69 -10.32 11.78 -9.69
N LEU A 70 -9.39 12.16 -8.80
CA LEU A 70 -9.70 12.78 -7.51
C LEU A 70 -10.51 14.09 -7.67
N ASN A 71 -10.33 14.79 -8.81
CA ASN A 71 -11.06 16.00 -9.13
C ASN A 71 -12.42 15.76 -9.81
N GLN A 72 -12.73 14.52 -10.17
CA GLN A 72 -14.00 14.14 -10.80
C GLN A 72 -15.11 13.94 -9.78
N ASN A 73 -16.37 13.89 -10.25
CA ASN A 73 -17.52 13.65 -9.37
C ASN A 73 -17.52 12.22 -8.81
N LYS A 74 -16.98 11.24 -9.55
CA LYS A 74 -16.89 9.85 -9.15
C LYS A 74 -15.55 9.27 -9.59
N ILE A 75 -14.91 8.50 -8.72
CA ILE A 75 -13.68 7.76 -9.00
C ILE A 75 -14.03 6.35 -9.48
N ASN A 76 -13.40 5.90 -10.57
CA ASN A 76 -13.58 4.55 -11.09
C ASN A 76 -12.59 3.59 -10.46
N TRP A 77 -12.89 3.14 -9.26
CA TRP A 77 -12.05 2.22 -8.51
C TRP A 77 -11.91 0.86 -9.21
N LYS A 78 -10.69 0.49 -9.55
CA LYS A 78 -10.35 -0.84 -10.09
C LYS A 78 -9.88 -1.73 -8.95
N PRO A 79 -10.35 -3.00 -8.85
CA PRO A 79 -9.85 -3.92 -7.84
C PRO A 79 -8.36 -4.21 -8.06
N LEU A 80 -7.61 -4.31 -6.98
CA LEU A 80 -6.17 -4.56 -7.00
C LEU A 80 -5.80 -5.80 -6.21
N THR A 81 -6.22 -5.89 -4.94
CA THR A 81 -5.98 -7.03 -4.07
C THR A 81 -7.24 -7.45 -3.34
N THR A 82 -7.24 -8.66 -2.83
CA THR A 82 -8.24 -9.20 -1.91
C THR A 82 -7.57 -9.55 -0.58
N ALA A 83 -8.34 -9.83 0.46
CA ALA A 83 -7.80 -10.28 1.75
C ALA A 83 -6.95 -11.57 1.62
N SER A 84 -7.27 -12.44 0.65
CA SER A 84 -6.51 -13.68 0.39
C SER A 84 -5.13 -13.47 -0.23
N ASP A 85 -4.78 -12.25 -0.62
CA ASP A 85 -3.45 -11.89 -1.10
C ASP A 85 -2.51 -11.53 0.05
N GLU A 86 -3.06 -11.43 1.28
CA GLU A 86 -2.33 -11.23 2.54
C GLU A 86 -1.37 -10.03 2.49
N ILE A 87 -1.85 -8.93 1.90
CA ILE A 87 -1.08 -7.69 1.78
C ILE A 87 -1.19 -6.88 3.06
N GLN A 88 -0.06 -6.46 3.61
CA GLN A 88 0.02 -5.65 4.83
C GLN A 88 0.57 -4.25 4.61
N ASN A 89 1.30 -4.01 3.53
CA ASN A 89 1.84 -2.70 3.20
C ASN A 89 2.03 -2.57 1.70
N ILE A 90 1.90 -1.35 1.17
CA ILE A 90 2.17 -1.03 -0.24
C ILE A 90 3.04 0.19 -0.39
N ILE A 91 3.79 0.24 -1.49
CA ILE A 91 4.53 1.40 -1.97
C ILE A 91 4.33 1.49 -3.47
N ALA A 92 3.98 2.67 -3.99
CA ALA A 92 3.93 2.91 -5.42
C ALA A 92 4.98 3.95 -5.85
N TYR A 93 5.67 3.66 -6.96
CA TYR A 93 6.67 4.53 -7.56
C TYR A 93 6.54 4.46 -9.09
N GLY A 94 6.22 5.59 -9.72
CA GLY A 94 5.83 5.59 -11.12
C GLY A 94 4.63 4.68 -11.35
N ASN A 95 4.74 3.77 -12.30
CA ASN A 95 3.75 2.75 -12.58
C ASN A 95 3.97 1.44 -11.82
N ASP A 96 5.04 1.33 -11.04
CA ASP A 96 5.36 0.13 -10.28
C ASP A 96 4.70 0.16 -8.90
N LEU A 97 4.18 -0.98 -8.49
CA LEU A 97 3.62 -1.23 -7.16
C LEU A 97 4.42 -2.32 -6.48
N TYR A 98 4.84 -2.04 -5.26
CA TYR A 98 5.52 -2.95 -4.35
C TYR A 98 4.60 -3.30 -3.20
N LEU A 99 4.42 -4.59 -2.93
CA LEU A 99 3.48 -5.10 -1.93
C LEU A 99 4.23 -6.00 -0.94
N LEU A 100 4.06 -5.74 0.34
CA LEU A 100 4.52 -6.63 1.40
C LEU A 100 3.43 -7.68 1.65
N SER A 101 3.71 -8.94 1.33
CA SER A 101 2.75 -10.06 1.42
C SER A 101 3.32 -11.22 2.26
N SER A 102 2.46 -11.81 3.09
CA SER A 102 2.78 -13.08 3.79
C SER A 102 2.33 -14.31 3.02
N LYS A 103 1.60 -14.14 1.91
CA LYS A 103 1.09 -15.25 1.10
C LYS A 103 2.21 -16.18 0.62
N GLY A 104 2.15 -17.42 1.03
CA GLY A 104 3.15 -18.44 0.69
C GLY A 104 4.52 -18.27 1.35
N ASN A 105 4.72 -17.26 2.20
CA ASN A 105 5.92 -17.08 3.01
C ASN A 105 5.62 -16.34 4.33
N PRO A 106 5.60 -17.01 5.49
CA PRO A 106 5.31 -16.39 6.78
C PRO A 106 6.36 -15.34 7.20
N HIS A 107 7.51 -15.32 6.53
CA HIS A 107 8.57 -14.32 6.73
C HIS A 107 8.46 -13.12 5.79
N PHE A 108 7.39 -13.06 5.01
CA PHE A 108 7.01 -12.06 4.01
C PHE A 108 7.93 -11.98 2.79
N ASN A 109 7.30 -11.63 1.68
CA ASN A 109 7.96 -11.26 0.44
C ASN A 109 7.58 -9.82 0.08
N ILE A 110 8.47 -9.13 -0.63
CA ILE A 110 8.12 -7.91 -1.35
C ILE A 110 7.90 -8.30 -2.81
N LEU A 111 6.65 -8.14 -3.24
CA LEU A 111 6.22 -8.41 -4.60
C LEU A 111 6.22 -7.12 -5.40
N LYS A 112 6.55 -7.19 -6.69
CA LYS A 112 6.46 -6.07 -7.63
C LYS A 112 5.51 -6.41 -8.76
N THR A 113 4.60 -5.48 -9.10
CA THR A 113 3.76 -5.54 -10.29
C THR A 113 3.62 -4.16 -10.93
N ASN A 114 3.18 -4.09 -12.19
CA ASN A 114 2.98 -2.83 -12.90
C ASN A 114 1.48 -2.46 -12.90
N LEU A 115 1.15 -1.23 -12.49
CA LEU A 115 -0.23 -0.74 -12.35
C LEU A 115 -0.95 -0.49 -13.69
N GLN A 116 -0.22 -0.43 -14.81
CA GLN A 116 -0.87 -0.37 -16.13
C GLN A 116 -1.53 -1.71 -16.49
N LYS A 117 -0.96 -2.83 -16.01
CA LYS A 117 -1.49 -4.18 -16.16
C LYS A 117 -1.16 -5.00 -14.92
N PRO A 118 -1.90 -4.80 -13.81
CA PRO A 118 -1.61 -5.51 -12.56
C PRO A 118 -1.79 -7.02 -12.73
N ASP A 119 -0.77 -7.78 -12.32
CA ASP A 119 -0.81 -9.24 -12.27
C ASP A 119 -0.10 -9.70 -10.99
N LEU A 120 -0.90 -9.99 -9.97
CA LEU A 120 -0.36 -10.43 -8.67
C LEU A 120 0.05 -11.90 -8.67
N LYS A 121 -0.53 -12.71 -9.58
CA LYS A 121 -0.19 -14.14 -9.66
C LYS A 121 1.23 -14.36 -10.19
N ASN A 122 1.66 -13.49 -11.10
CA ASN A 122 2.98 -13.52 -11.72
C ASN A 122 3.85 -12.34 -11.27
N ALA A 123 3.55 -11.73 -10.11
CA ALA A 123 4.33 -10.63 -9.57
C ALA A 123 5.77 -11.08 -9.26
N GLU A 124 6.73 -10.24 -9.62
CA GLU A 124 8.15 -10.45 -9.32
C GLU A 124 8.40 -10.39 -7.81
N ILE A 125 9.14 -11.35 -7.25
CA ILE A 125 9.64 -11.27 -5.87
C ILE A 125 10.95 -10.50 -5.89
N VAL A 126 10.92 -9.23 -5.48
CA VAL A 126 12.10 -8.36 -5.44
C VAL A 126 12.88 -8.48 -4.13
N PHE A 127 12.24 -8.98 -3.08
CA PHE A 127 12.87 -9.29 -1.81
C PHE A 127 12.13 -10.42 -1.09
N LYS A 128 12.88 -11.38 -0.53
CA LYS A 128 12.33 -12.54 0.18
C LYS A 128 12.79 -12.53 1.63
N GLY A 129 11.83 -12.54 2.55
CA GLY A 129 12.10 -12.80 3.96
C GLY A 129 12.51 -14.26 4.19
N THR A 130 13.31 -14.49 5.21
CA THR A 130 13.85 -15.80 5.57
C THR A 130 13.47 -16.17 7.01
N SER A 131 13.68 -17.44 7.38
CA SER A 131 13.47 -17.89 8.76
C SER A 131 14.34 -17.16 9.77
N GLU A 132 15.50 -16.65 9.35
CA GLU A 132 16.36 -15.83 10.19
C GLU A 132 15.92 -14.37 10.23
N TRP A 133 15.45 -13.81 9.09
CA TRP A 133 15.11 -12.39 8.95
C TRP A 133 13.73 -12.22 8.33
N LYS A 134 12.74 -11.95 9.17
CA LYS A 134 11.39 -11.61 8.75
C LYS A 134 11.35 -10.14 8.28
N VAL A 135 10.71 -9.88 7.14
CA VAL A 135 10.42 -8.50 6.73
C VAL A 135 9.25 -7.98 7.59
N SER A 136 9.50 -6.93 8.37
CA SER A 136 8.49 -6.38 9.29
C SER A 136 7.76 -5.17 8.71
N LYS A 137 8.44 -4.34 7.91
CA LYS A 137 7.85 -3.13 7.32
C LYS A 137 8.67 -2.63 6.14
N ILE A 138 8.03 -1.91 5.22
CA ILE A 138 8.67 -1.22 4.10
C ILE A 138 8.29 0.26 4.10
N PHE A 139 9.23 1.12 3.68
CA PHE A 139 9.04 2.57 3.57
C PHE A 139 9.63 3.09 2.28
N LEU A 140 9.00 4.09 1.69
CA LEU A 140 9.55 4.80 0.54
C LEU A 140 10.43 5.96 1.01
N ALA A 141 11.68 6.01 0.53
CA ALA A 141 12.59 7.12 0.75
C ALA A 141 13.27 7.48 -0.56
N LYS A 142 12.87 8.58 -1.19
CA LYS A 142 13.36 9.06 -2.49
C LYS A 142 13.37 7.93 -3.54
N ASP A 143 14.54 7.39 -3.84
CA ASP A 143 14.77 6.34 -4.87
C ASP A 143 14.95 4.94 -4.26
N PHE A 144 14.59 4.75 -2.99
CA PHE A 144 14.79 3.50 -2.27
C PHE A 144 13.54 3.03 -1.55
N ILE A 145 13.36 1.72 -1.49
CA ILE A 145 12.53 1.08 -0.47
C ILE A 145 13.44 0.68 0.68
N ILE A 146 13.19 1.27 1.85
CA ILE A 146 13.82 0.85 3.10
C ILE A 146 13.06 -0.37 3.59
N ILE A 147 13.77 -1.49 3.77
CA ILE A 147 13.23 -2.77 4.19
C ILE A 147 13.68 -3.04 5.63
N ASN A 148 12.78 -2.90 6.58
CA ASN A 148 13.05 -3.30 7.95
C ASN A 148 12.90 -4.81 8.08
N LYS A 149 13.95 -5.45 8.59
CA LYS A 149 13.98 -6.89 8.89
C LYS A 149 14.15 -7.08 10.38
N SER A 150 13.46 -8.06 10.94
CA SER A 150 13.61 -8.43 12.35
C SER A 150 14.04 -9.89 12.51
N LYS A 151 14.89 -10.14 13.50
CA LYS A 151 15.24 -11.47 13.98
C LYS A 151 14.74 -11.60 15.42
N ASN A 152 13.91 -12.62 15.68
CA ASN A 152 13.27 -12.86 16.98
C ASN A 152 12.55 -11.60 17.53
N GLU A 153 12.06 -10.72 16.65
CA GLU A 153 11.38 -9.45 16.95
C GLU A 153 12.20 -8.43 17.78
N LEU A 154 13.44 -8.78 18.16
CA LEU A 154 14.30 -7.97 19.02
C LEU A 154 15.41 -7.26 18.24
N ILE A 155 16.00 -7.92 17.25
CA ILE A 155 17.10 -7.36 16.44
C ILE A 155 16.53 -6.84 15.13
N ILE A 156 16.72 -5.55 14.87
CA ILE A 156 16.25 -4.90 13.64
C ILE A 156 17.45 -4.58 12.77
N LYS A 157 17.40 -4.95 11.50
CA LYS A 157 18.34 -4.54 10.45
C LYS A 157 17.60 -3.94 9.27
N GLN A 158 18.26 -3.06 8.55
CA GLN A 158 17.72 -2.44 7.34
C GLN A 158 18.44 -2.96 6.10
N SER A 159 17.66 -3.14 5.04
CA SER A 159 18.14 -3.30 3.67
C SER A 159 17.51 -2.22 2.81
N PHE A 160 18.17 -1.87 1.72
CA PHE A 160 17.75 -0.81 0.80
C PHE A 160 17.62 -1.40 -0.59
N TYR A 161 16.41 -1.39 -1.12
CA TYR A 161 16.15 -1.74 -2.51
C TYR A 161 16.14 -0.47 -3.35
N ASN A 162 17.06 -0.35 -4.29
CA ASN A 162 17.15 0.79 -5.18
C ASN A 162 16.11 0.66 -6.30
N LEU A 163 15.16 1.60 -6.37
CA LEU A 163 14.05 1.59 -7.33
C LEU A 163 14.47 1.77 -8.78
N LYS A 164 15.65 2.38 -9.05
CA LYS A 164 16.17 2.60 -10.39
C LYS A 164 16.98 1.41 -10.92
N THR A 165 17.73 0.76 -10.04
CA THR A 165 18.64 -0.32 -10.45
C THR A 165 18.17 -1.72 -10.10
N GLY A 166 17.14 -1.86 -9.25
CA GLY A 166 16.65 -3.12 -8.74
C GLY A 166 17.62 -3.83 -7.77
N LYS A 167 18.71 -3.16 -7.34
CA LYS A 167 19.72 -3.77 -6.47
C LYS A 167 19.36 -3.60 -5.00
N VAL A 168 19.64 -4.65 -4.22
CA VAL A 168 19.54 -4.62 -2.75
C VAL A 168 20.91 -4.38 -2.15
N SER A 169 21.00 -3.52 -1.15
CA SER A 169 22.16 -3.31 -0.29
C SER A 169 21.78 -3.38 1.18
N SER A 170 22.69 -3.77 2.03
CA SER A 170 22.50 -3.85 3.49
C SER A 170 23.74 -3.28 4.18
N PRO A 171 23.92 -1.95 4.18
CA PRO A 171 25.05 -1.33 4.86
C PRO A 171 24.97 -1.59 6.36
N GLU A 172 26.12 -1.84 6.98
CA GLU A 172 26.23 -1.82 8.43
C GLU A 172 26.23 -0.36 8.89
N ILE A 173 25.19 0.03 9.62
CA ILE A 173 25.16 1.32 10.29
C ILE A 173 25.95 1.14 11.58
N LYS A 174 27.17 1.68 11.64
CA LYS A 174 27.89 1.83 12.89
C LYS A 174 27.30 3.02 13.62
N LEU A 175 26.68 2.78 14.77
CA LEU A 175 26.34 3.84 15.73
C LEU A 175 27.64 4.23 16.42
N GLU A 176 28.10 5.46 16.25
CA GLU A 176 29.18 6.07 17.03
C GLU A 176 28.68 6.42 18.44
#